data_dc0509ac710f3d4307144f7ad489a102
#
_entry.id   dc0509ac710f3d4307144f7ad489a102
#
_cell.length_a   1.000
_cell.length_b   1.000
_cell.length_c   1.000
_cell.angle_alpha   90.00
_cell.angle_beta   90.00
_cell.angle_gamma   90.00
#
_symmetry.space_group_name_H-M   'P 1'
#
loop_
_entity.id
_entity.type
_entity.pdbx_description
1 polymer ?
#
loop_
_entity_poly.entity_id
_entity_poly.type
_entity_poly.pdbx_seq_one_letter_code
_entity_poly.pdbx_strand_id
1 'polypeptide(L)'
;MRFCLIIILFLSFKVFASDCKKPQMPSESEWNDWLDNIKIEAINEGISPETVNKELLNVKPQKKIILRDRCQPESTITLEEYIYYRVDKARIVAGKKMLEKHKDILDQISNHFKIQPRFIISVLGMESYYGRNQGKINTIDAVTTLAFDRRRSSFYKKQLFAALKILDDNLVPNGILKGSWGGAVGMTQMIPTTFLESAYDWDGNGIDIWNSYPDAFASTANYLTSIDKNPWNINSTWGREVTPPSNISEIIDSLKQNNPKGCGAVKSRSIPKSLPEWIELGFKDVNGNPLPTRSDLEARLVYPDGISGKIYLVYPNYKNILYYNCSSYYAISIGLLSDKISN
;
A
#
# COMPACT_ATOMS: atom_id res chain seq x y z
N MET A 1 13.97 62.66 -2.03
CA MET A 1 12.94 61.60 -2.07
C MET A 1 13.23 60.71 -3.27
N ARG A 2 13.82 59.57 -3.06
CA ARG A 2 14.05 58.53 -4.13
C ARG A 2 13.16 57.36 -3.80
N PHE A 3 12.12 57.12 -4.62
CA PHE A 3 11.27 55.95 -4.57
C PHE A 3 12.02 54.76 -5.10
N CYS A 4 12.30 53.75 -4.26
CA CYS A 4 12.74 52.46 -4.68
C CYS A 4 11.53 51.63 -5.07
N LEU A 5 11.39 51.31 -6.36
CA LEU A 5 10.40 50.37 -6.88
C LEU A 5 10.89 48.94 -6.59
N ILE A 6 10.24 48.24 -5.67
CA ILE A 6 10.48 46.83 -5.43
C ILE A 6 9.65 46.07 -6.48
N ILE A 7 10.34 45.54 -7.49
CA ILE A 7 9.72 44.60 -8.44
C ILE A 7 9.64 43.24 -7.77
N ILE A 8 8.44 42.83 -7.31
CA ILE A 8 8.16 41.46 -6.87
C ILE A 8 8.03 40.58 -8.12
N LEU A 9 9.09 39.83 -8.40
CA LEU A 9 9.05 38.75 -9.40
C LEU A 9 8.15 37.63 -8.85
N PHE A 10 6.93 37.55 -9.36
CA PHE A 10 6.11 36.35 -9.23
C PHE A 10 6.75 35.23 -10.07
N LEU A 11 7.58 34.40 -9.44
CA LEU A 11 7.94 33.10 -9.98
C LEU A 11 6.70 32.22 -9.99
N SER A 12 6.01 32.20 -11.11
CA SER A 12 4.98 31.20 -11.40
C SER A 12 5.66 29.81 -11.43
N PHE A 13 5.54 29.08 -10.36
CA PHE A 13 5.79 27.65 -10.37
C PHE A 13 4.84 27.02 -11.40
N LYS A 14 5.37 26.74 -12.59
CA LYS A 14 4.74 25.81 -13.52
C LYS A 14 4.80 24.45 -12.85
N VAL A 15 3.70 24.05 -12.19
CA VAL A 15 3.42 22.65 -11.91
C VAL A 15 3.46 21.96 -13.27
N PHE A 16 4.50 21.21 -13.54
CA PHE A 16 4.54 20.27 -14.65
C PHE A 16 3.45 19.23 -14.36
N ALA A 17 2.23 19.49 -14.84
CA ALA A 17 1.25 18.46 -15.00
C ALA A 17 1.91 17.43 -15.93
N SER A 18 2.26 16.27 -15.42
CA SER A 18 2.66 15.13 -16.24
C SER A 18 1.65 15.03 -17.37
N ASP A 19 2.12 14.84 -18.61
CA ASP A 19 1.29 14.68 -19.81
C ASP A 19 0.45 13.39 -19.68
N CYS A 20 -0.55 13.44 -18.81
CA CYS A 20 -1.53 12.38 -18.66
C CYS A 20 -2.35 12.32 -19.94
N LYS A 21 -1.99 11.42 -20.85
CA LYS A 21 -2.76 11.22 -22.08
C LYS A 21 -4.22 11.02 -21.73
N LYS A 22 -5.08 11.94 -22.18
CA LYS A 22 -6.53 11.85 -21.97
C LYS A 22 -7.02 10.50 -22.49
N PRO A 23 -7.73 9.70 -21.69
CA PRO A 23 -8.21 8.41 -22.14
C PRO A 23 -9.23 8.61 -23.25
N GLN A 24 -9.12 7.84 -24.31
CA GLN A 24 -10.19 7.68 -25.27
C GLN A 24 -11.23 6.78 -24.63
N MET A 25 -12.46 7.29 -24.50
CA MET A 25 -13.56 6.49 -23.96
C MET A 25 -14.12 5.59 -25.08
N PRO A 26 -14.60 4.36 -24.74
CA PRO A 26 -15.23 3.50 -25.74
C PRO A 26 -16.52 4.10 -26.28
N SER A 27 -16.92 3.70 -27.48
CA SER A 27 -18.31 3.83 -27.94
C SER A 27 -19.23 2.97 -27.06
N GLU A 28 -20.50 3.27 -27.06
CA GLU A 28 -21.49 2.49 -26.30
C GLU A 28 -21.56 1.03 -26.78
N SER A 29 -21.44 0.80 -28.09
CA SER A 29 -21.38 -0.57 -28.63
C SER A 29 -20.16 -1.34 -28.14
N GLU A 30 -18.94 -0.76 -28.26
CA GLU A 30 -17.72 -1.40 -27.80
C GLU A 30 -17.78 -1.76 -26.31
N TRP A 31 -18.38 -0.87 -25.49
CA TRP A 31 -18.54 -1.13 -24.07
C TRP A 31 -19.52 -2.28 -23.81
N ASN A 32 -20.67 -2.27 -24.46
CA ASN A 32 -21.72 -3.28 -24.26
C ASN A 32 -21.25 -4.66 -24.73
N ASP A 33 -20.63 -4.75 -25.92
CA ASP A 33 -20.09 -6.00 -26.46
C ASP A 33 -19.04 -6.59 -25.52
N TRP A 34 -18.16 -5.76 -24.97
CA TRP A 34 -17.17 -6.19 -24.00
C TRP A 34 -17.81 -6.63 -22.67
N LEU A 35 -18.80 -5.86 -22.19
CA LEU A 35 -19.48 -6.16 -20.92
C LEU A 35 -20.27 -7.47 -20.99
N ASP A 36 -20.90 -7.77 -22.12
CA ASP A 36 -21.60 -9.03 -22.32
C ASP A 36 -20.66 -10.23 -22.32
N ASN A 37 -19.47 -10.10 -22.91
CA ASN A 37 -18.42 -11.13 -22.79
C ASN A 37 -17.95 -11.30 -21.33
N ILE A 38 -17.78 -10.21 -20.59
CA ILE A 38 -17.39 -10.26 -19.17
C ILE A 38 -18.45 -10.95 -18.30
N LYS A 39 -19.74 -10.72 -18.56
CA LYS A 39 -20.83 -11.44 -17.87
C LYS A 39 -20.73 -12.95 -18.08
N ILE A 40 -20.51 -13.38 -19.33
CA ILE A 40 -20.33 -14.80 -19.65
C ILE A 40 -19.11 -15.38 -18.92
N GLU A 41 -17.97 -14.67 -18.95
CA GLU A 41 -16.77 -15.10 -18.25
C GLU A 41 -17.02 -15.19 -16.73
N ALA A 42 -17.68 -14.22 -16.12
CA ALA A 42 -17.97 -14.21 -14.68
C ALA A 42 -18.86 -15.41 -14.27
N ILE A 43 -19.86 -15.75 -15.06
CA ILE A 43 -20.70 -16.93 -14.82
C ILE A 43 -19.89 -18.23 -14.94
N ASN A 44 -19.00 -18.31 -15.92
CA ASN A 44 -18.11 -19.47 -16.09
C ASN A 44 -17.10 -19.63 -14.95
N GLU A 45 -16.73 -18.54 -14.28
CA GLU A 45 -15.91 -18.55 -13.06
C GLU A 45 -16.72 -18.92 -11.79
N GLY A 46 -18.02 -19.24 -11.92
CA GLY A 46 -18.86 -19.75 -10.85
C GLY A 46 -19.62 -18.67 -10.06
N ILE A 47 -19.72 -17.43 -10.58
CA ILE A 47 -20.57 -16.40 -9.97
C ILE A 47 -21.99 -16.57 -10.47
N SER A 48 -22.99 -16.42 -9.58
CA SER A 48 -24.39 -16.64 -9.95
C SER A 48 -24.83 -15.66 -11.05
N PRO A 49 -25.66 -16.13 -12.01
CA PRO A 49 -26.24 -15.27 -13.04
C PRO A 49 -27.05 -14.10 -12.45
N GLU A 50 -27.68 -14.31 -11.29
CA GLU A 50 -28.43 -13.27 -10.59
C GLU A 50 -27.52 -12.11 -10.18
N THR A 51 -26.43 -12.38 -9.48
CA THR A 51 -25.45 -11.38 -9.05
C THR A 51 -24.80 -10.68 -10.26
N VAL A 52 -24.37 -11.44 -11.26
CA VAL A 52 -23.76 -10.87 -12.48
C VAL A 52 -24.70 -9.91 -13.18
N ASN A 53 -25.96 -10.31 -13.41
CA ASN A 53 -26.92 -9.48 -14.10
C ASN A 53 -27.33 -8.24 -13.29
N LYS A 54 -27.50 -8.39 -11.97
CA LYS A 54 -27.85 -7.28 -11.08
C LYS A 54 -26.73 -6.24 -11.01
N GLU A 55 -25.51 -6.67 -10.71
CA GLU A 55 -24.40 -5.78 -10.42
C GLU A 55 -23.80 -5.13 -11.70
N LEU A 56 -23.88 -5.79 -12.86
CA LEU A 56 -23.37 -5.27 -14.14
C LEU A 56 -24.44 -4.61 -15.02
N LEU A 57 -25.69 -4.50 -14.56
CA LEU A 57 -26.82 -3.99 -15.38
C LEU A 57 -26.61 -2.55 -15.85
N ASN A 58 -26.16 -1.66 -14.96
CA ASN A 58 -26.07 -0.23 -15.20
C ASN A 58 -24.65 0.34 -15.14
N VAL A 59 -23.64 -0.52 -15.20
CA VAL A 59 -22.25 -0.10 -15.11
C VAL A 59 -21.83 0.66 -16.37
N LYS A 60 -21.23 1.84 -16.19
CA LYS A 60 -20.75 2.69 -17.29
C LYS A 60 -19.26 3.01 -17.08
N PRO A 61 -18.50 3.14 -18.19
CA PRO A 61 -17.07 3.45 -18.09
C PRO A 61 -16.86 4.86 -17.55
N GLN A 62 -16.02 4.99 -16.52
CA GLN A 62 -15.80 6.24 -15.79
C GLN A 62 -14.45 6.88 -16.13
N LYS A 63 -14.46 7.91 -16.98
CA LYS A 63 -13.25 8.66 -17.38
C LYS A 63 -12.39 9.12 -16.21
N LYS A 64 -13.01 9.57 -15.10
CA LYS A 64 -12.31 10.05 -13.91
C LYS A 64 -11.47 8.96 -13.24
N ILE A 65 -11.94 7.71 -13.29
CA ILE A 65 -11.22 6.55 -12.73
C ILE A 65 -9.99 6.25 -13.58
N ILE A 66 -10.13 6.18 -14.90
CA ILE A 66 -9.00 5.95 -15.81
C ILE A 66 -7.95 7.06 -15.68
N LEU A 67 -8.38 8.33 -15.57
CA LEU A 67 -7.44 9.45 -15.34
C LEU A 67 -6.67 9.30 -14.03
N ARG A 68 -7.31 8.93 -12.93
CA ARG A 68 -6.64 8.68 -11.65
C ARG A 68 -5.64 7.53 -11.72
N ASP A 69 -5.96 6.48 -12.47
CA ASP A 69 -5.05 5.36 -12.67
C ASP A 69 -3.80 5.73 -13.48
N ARG A 70 -3.95 6.62 -14.47
CA ARG A 70 -2.85 7.06 -15.34
C ARG A 70 -2.00 8.19 -14.75
N CYS A 71 -2.59 9.03 -13.88
CA CYS A 71 -2.00 10.25 -13.34
C CYS A 71 -1.74 10.12 -11.83
N GLN A 72 -0.94 9.12 -11.42
CA GLN A 72 -0.60 8.94 -10.02
C GLN A 72 0.51 9.94 -9.61
N PRO A 73 0.30 10.78 -8.58
CA PRO A 73 1.28 11.80 -8.18
C PRO A 73 2.55 11.24 -7.54
N GLU A 74 2.55 9.98 -7.10
CA GLU A 74 3.66 9.33 -6.40
C GLU A 74 4.96 9.22 -7.23
N SER A 75 4.90 9.42 -8.53
CA SER A 75 6.07 9.44 -9.42
C SER A 75 6.75 10.82 -9.52
N THR A 76 6.24 11.85 -8.85
CA THR A 76 6.66 13.25 -9.03
C THR A 76 7.18 13.93 -7.77
N ILE A 77 7.11 13.29 -6.61
CA ILE A 77 7.57 13.82 -5.32
C ILE A 77 8.71 12.99 -4.75
N THR A 78 9.54 13.59 -3.89
CA THR A 78 10.60 12.90 -3.17
C THR A 78 10.06 12.05 -2.00
N LEU A 79 10.87 11.11 -1.49
CA LEU A 79 10.53 10.35 -0.28
C LEU A 79 10.28 11.28 0.92
N GLU A 80 11.08 12.34 1.06
CA GLU A 80 10.95 13.29 2.16
C GLU A 80 9.61 14.03 2.12
N GLU A 81 9.19 14.51 0.94
CA GLU A 81 7.87 15.10 0.73
C GLU A 81 6.75 14.09 1.01
N TYR A 82 6.89 12.84 0.55
CA TYR A 82 5.93 11.78 0.82
C TYR A 82 5.79 11.52 2.32
N ILE A 83 6.88 11.41 3.06
CA ILE A 83 6.90 11.24 4.51
C ILE A 83 6.25 12.44 5.21
N TYR A 84 6.55 13.67 4.78
CA TYR A 84 5.96 14.87 5.34
C TYR A 84 4.43 14.86 5.31
N TYR A 85 3.84 14.43 4.17
CA TYR A 85 2.38 14.36 4.03
C TYR A 85 1.76 13.10 4.65
N ARG A 86 2.51 12.00 4.77
CA ARG A 86 1.96 10.71 5.19
C ARG A 86 2.26 10.35 6.64
N VAL A 87 3.30 10.91 7.25
CA VAL A 87 3.69 10.68 8.65
C VAL A 87 3.57 11.98 9.45
N ASP A 88 2.47 12.69 9.25
CA ASP A 88 2.17 13.97 9.87
C ASP A 88 1.81 13.83 11.36
N LYS A 89 1.94 14.96 12.11
CA LYS A 89 1.68 15.01 13.55
C LYS A 89 0.26 14.55 13.91
N ALA A 90 -0.74 14.90 13.10
CA ALA A 90 -2.13 14.54 13.40
C ALA A 90 -2.35 13.04 13.28
N ARG A 91 -1.74 12.39 12.26
CA ARG A 91 -1.78 10.94 12.09
C ARG A 91 -1.04 10.22 13.23
N ILE A 92 0.12 10.71 13.66
CA ILE A 92 0.85 10.16 14.81
C ILE A 92 0.01 10.21 16.07
N VAL A 93 -0.57 11.37 16.39
CA VAL A 93 -1.43 11.53 17.58
C VAL A 93 -2.66 10.63 17.52
N ALA A 94 -3.30 10.52 16.35
CA ALA A 94 -4.43 9.61 16.16
C ALA A 94 -4.01 8.15 16.33
N GLY A 95 -2.85 7.75 15.82
CA GLY A 95 -2.31 6.39 15.96
C GLY A 95 -2.02 6.00 17.41
N LYS A 96 -1.41 6.89 18.19
CA LYS A 96 -1.21 6.69 19.63
C LYS A 96 -2.54 6.47 20.37
N LYS A 97 -3.55 7.30 20.08
CA LYS A 97 -4.89 7.13 20.65
C LYS A 97 -5.54 5.81 20.23
N MET A 98 -5.32 5.34 19.00
CA MET A 98 -5.85 4.06 18.53
C MET A 98 -5.20 2.88 19.27
N LEU A 99 -3.86 2.91 19.47
CA LEU A 99 -3.14 1.90 20.25
C LEU A 99 -3.66 1.83 21.68
N GLU A 100 -3.84 2.98 22.33
CA GLU A 100 -4.35 3.06 23.70
C GLU A 100 -5.82 2.60 23.80
N LYS A 101 -6.69 3.16 22.96
CA LYS A 101 -8.13 2.87 22.98
C LYS A 101 -8.45 1.39 22.74
N HIS A 102 -7.71 0.74 21.87
CA HIS A 102 -7.95 -0.63 21.43
C HIS A 102 -6.90 -1.62 21.96
N LYS A 103 -6.23 -1.28 23.07
CA LYS A 103 -5.09 -2.06 23.59
C LYS A 103 -5.44 -3.53 23.78
N ASP A 104 -6.53 -3.84 24.46
CA ASP A 104 -6.89 -5.21 24.85
C ASP A 104 -7.13 -6.11 23.63
N ILE A 105 -7.86 -5.61 22.63
CA ILE A 105 -8.11 -6.36 21.41
C ILE A 105 -6.86 -6.47 20.53
N LEU A 106 -6.05 -5.44 20.49
CA LEU A 106 -4.77 -5.45 19.76
C LEU A 106 -3.78 -6.42 20.39
N ASP A 107 -3.74 -6.54 21.71
CA ASP A 107 -2.91 -7.53 22.41
C ASP A 107 -3.34 -8.96 22.09
N GLN A 108 -4.65 -9.24 22.04
CA GLN A 108 -5.19 -10.55 21.65
C GLN A 108 -4.80 -10.88 20.19
N ILE A 109 -5.03 -9.96 19.25
CA ILE A 109 -4.68 -10.12 17.84
C ILE A 109 -3.15 -10.27 17.66
N SER A 110 -2.36 -9.46 18.38
CA SER A 110 -0.90 -9.56 18.40
C SER A 110 -0.42 -10.94 18.85
N ASN A 111 -1.05 -11.48 19.88
CA ASN A 111 -0.71 -12.81 20.40
C ASN A 111 -1.13 -13.93 19.45
N HIS A 112 -2.24 -13.77 18.73
CA HIS A 112 -2.72 -14.74 17.74
C HIS A 112 -1.82 -14.77 16.50
N PHE A 113 -1.64 -13.61 15.85
CA PHE A 113 -0.91 -13.49 14.58
C PHE A 113 0.61 -13.29 14.75
N LYS A 114 1.11 -13.13 15.97
CA LYS A 114 2.54 -12.87 16.27
C LYS A 114 3.08 -11.63 15.55
N ILE A 115 2.31 -10.53 15.57
CA ILE A 115 2.66 -9.25 14.98
C ILE A 115 2.53 -8.10 15.99
N GLN A 116 3.43 -7.14 15.96
CA GLN A 116 3.36 -5.98 16.86
C GLN A 116 2.17 -5.07 16.49
N PRO A 117 1.33 -4.64 17.46
CA PRO A 117 0.16 -3.76 17.24
C PRO A 117 0.45 -2.50 16.44
N ARG A 118 1.63 -1.91 16.65
CA ARG A 118 2.05 -0.67 15.97
C ARG A 118 2.02 -0.77 14.44
N PHE A 119 2.32 -1.94 13.86
CA PHE A 119 2.28 -2.12 12.40
C PHE A 119 0.85 -2.21 11.89
N ILE A 120 -0.03 -2.91 12.61
CA ILE A 120 -1.47 -2.98 12.28
C ILE A 120 -2.06 -1.57 12.23
N ILE A 121 -1.83 -0.78 13.29
CA ILE A 121 -2.34 0.60 13.39
C ILE A 121 -1.71 1.49 12.34
N SER A 122 -0.42 1.32 12.01
CA SER A 122 0.22 2.13 10.97
C SER A 122 -0.35 1.87 9.58
N VAL A 123 -0.68 0.63 9.25
CA VAL A 123 -1.35 0.30 7.98
C VAL A 123 -2.71 0.99 7.93
N LEU A 124 -3.58 0.85 8.95
CA LEU A 124 -4.87 1.55 8.96
C LEU A 124 -4.71 3.08 8.89
N GLY A 125 -3.68 3.61 9.53
CA GLY A 125 -3.34 5.04 9.46
C GLY A 125 -3.01 5.50 8.05
N MET A 126 -2.24 4.72 7.32
CA MET A 126 -1.83 5.04 5.94
C MET A 126 -2.95 4.82 4.94
N GLU A 127 -3.72 3.75 5.07
CA GLU A 127 -4.73 3.34 4.11
C GLU A 127 -5.99 4.21 4.19
N SER A 128 -6.55 4.38 5.37
CA SER A 128 -7.86 5.02 5.52
C SER A 128 -7.91 6.16 6.55
N TYR A 129 -6.74 6.60 7.06
CA TYR A 129 -6.69 7.51 8.20
C TYR A 129 -7.51 6.97 9.38
N TYR A 130 -7.22 5.72 9.74
CA TYR A 130 -7.90 4.99 10.83
C TYR A 130 -9.41 4.83 10.59
N GLY A 131 -9.82 4.49 9.38
CA GLY A 131 -11.21 4.25 9.00
C GLY A 131 -12.01 5.49 8.58
N ARG A 132 -11.42 6.72 8.64
CA ARG A 132 -12.14 7.96 8.28
C ARG A 132 -12.35 8.13 6.78
N ASN A 133 -11.46 7.56 5.96
CA ASN A 133 -11.41 7.73 4.50
C ASN A 133 -11.40 6.36 3.80
N GLN A 134 -12.51 5.66 3.80
CA GLN A 134 -12.61 4.32 3.21
C GLN A 134 -12.93 4.33 1.70
N GLY A 135 -13.19 5.52 1.12
CA GLY A 135 -13.68 5.67 -0.23
C GLY A 135 -15.21 5.64 -0.30
N LYS A 136 -15.75 6.13 -1.43
CA LYS A 136 -17.22 6.24 -1.65
C LYS A 136 -17.63 5.80 -3.05
N ILE A 137 -16.69 5.28 -3.83
CA ILE A 137 -16.94 4.84 -5.21
C ILE A 137 -17.48 3.41 -5.16
N ASN A 138 -18.51 3.12 -5.97
CA ASN A 138 -18.94 1.74 -6.15
C ASN A 138 -17.77 0.92 -6.70
N THR A 139 -17.41 -0.16 -6.00
CA THR A 139 -16.22 -0.95 -6.35
C THR A 139 -16.42 -1.68 -7.67
N ILE A 140 -17.65 -2.16 -7.98
CA ILE A 140 -17.94 -2.80 -9.26
C ILE A 140 -17.70 -1.81 -10.40
N ASP A 141 -18.23 -0.57 -10.31
CA ASP A 141 -17.98 0.47 -11.32
C ASP A 141 -16.49 0.75 -11.53
N ALA A 142 -15.76 0.85 -10.42
CA ALA A 142 -14.33 1.15 -10.45
C ALA A 142 -13.53 0.05 -11.16
N VAL A 143 -13.68 -1.19 -10.70
CA VAL A 143 -12.88 -2.31 -11.22
C VAL A 143 -13.32 -2.73 -12.63
N THR A 144 -14.61 -2.60 -12.99
CA THR A 144 -15.10 -2.83 -14.35
C THR A 144 -14.51 -1.82 -15.31
N THR A 145 -14.51 -0.53 -14.95
CA THR A 145 -13.89 0.52 -15.76
C THR A 145 -12.40 0.24 -16.00
N LEU A 146 -11.67 -0.16 -14.98
CA LEU A 146 -10.23 -0.45 -15.05
C LEU A 146 -9.93 -1.80 -15.71
N ALA A 147 -10.84 -2.76 -15.65
CA ALA A 147 -10.74 -4.03 -16.39
C ALA A 147 -10.90 -3.81 -17.91
N PHE A 148 -11.73 -2.86 -18.31
CA PHE A 148 -11.84 -2.45 -19.71
C PHE A 148 -10.59 -1.71 -20.20
N ASP A 149 -9.97 -0.84 -19.36
CA ASP A 149 -8.78 -0.07 -19.75
C ASP A 149 -7.55 -0.99 -19.95
N ARG A 150 -6.96 -0.96 -21.14
CA ARG A 150 -5.92 -1.91 -21.59
C ARG A 150 -4.67 -1.94 -20.70
N ARG A 151 -4.44 -0.90 -19.89
CA ARG A 151 -3.18 -0.76 -19.12
C ARG A 151 -2.94 -1.89 -18.11
N ARG A 152 -3.96 -2.28 -17.36
CA ARG A 152 -3.92 -3.35 -16.35
C ARG A 152 -5.15 -4.26 -16.41
N SER A 153 -5.67 -4.50 -17.59
CA SER A 153 -6.94 -5.20 -17.83
C SER A 153 -7.03 -6.55 -17.12
N SER A 154 -6.06 -7.44 -17.31
CA SER A 154 -6.07 -8.77 -16.70
C SER A 154 -6.02 -8.73 -15.17
N PHE A 155 -5.32 -7.76 -14.57
CA PHE A 155 -5.33 -7.56 -13.13
C PHE A 155 -6.71 -7.13 -12.62
N TYR A 156 -7.30 -6.11 -13.25
CA TYR A 156 -8.60 -5.60 -12.82
C TYR A 156 -9.77 -6.53 -13.14
N LYS A 157 -9.65 -7.38 -14.18
CA LYS A 157 -10.63 -8.44 -14.43
C LYS A 157 -10.69 -9.43 -13.26
N LYS A 158 -9.55 -9.82 -12.69
CA LYS A 158 -9.51 -10.62 -11.46
C LYS A 158 -10.15 -9.90 -10.27
N GLN A 159 -9.90 -8.58 -10.13
CA GLN A 159 -10.54 -7.79 -9.08
C GLN A 159 -12.07 -7.71 -9.27
N LEU A 160 -12.54 -7.58 -10.50
CA LEU A 160 -13.97 -7.58 -10.81
C LEU A 160 -14.63 -8.90 -10.41
N PHE A 161 -14.06 -10.03 -10.80
CA PHE A 161 -14.62 -11.35 -10.47
C PHE A 161 -14.60 -11.59 -8.95
N ALA A 162 -13.54 -11.19 -8.26
CA ALA A 162 -13.46 -11.25 -6.81
C ALA A 162 -14.51 -10.33 -6.15
N ALA A 163 -14.73 -9.12 -6.67
CA ALA A 163 -15.75 -8.20 -6.15
C ALA A 163 -17.18 -8.74 -6.36
N LEU A 164 -17.45 -9.34 -7.51
CA LEU A 164 -18.74 -10.01 -7.76
C LEU A 164 -18.91 -11.22 -6.81
N LYS A 165 -17.87 -12.01 -6.58
CA LYS A 165 -17.90 -13.14 -5.65
C LYS A 165 -18.18 -12.69 -4.20
N ILE A 166 -17.56 -11.60 -3.75
CA ILE A 166 -17.82 -10.99 -2.44
C ILE A 166 -19.31 -10.66 -2.27
N LEU A 167 -19.94 -10.12 -3.31
CA LEU A 167 -21.38 -9.80 -3.30
C LEU A 167 -22.27 -11.04 -3.40
N ASP A 168 -21.87 -12.01 -4.22
CA ASP A 168 -22.57 -13.29 -4.41
C ASP A 168 -22.63 -14.10 -3.12
N ASP A 169 -21.53 -14.14 -2.38
CA ASP A 169 -21.41 -14.83 -1.09
C ASP A 169 -21.97 -14.00 0.09
N ASN A 170 -22.54 -12.81 -0.17
CA ASN A 170 -23.08 -11.89 0.86
C ASN A 170 -22.07 -11.52 1.95
N LEU A 171 -20.78 -11.34 1.60
CA LEU A 171 -19.70 -11.02 2.53
C LEU A 171 -19.63 -9.52 2.89
N VAL A 172 -20.55 -8.71 2.44
CA VAL A 172 -20.56 -7.25 2.67
C VAL A 172 -21.75 -6.84 3.51
N PRO A 173 -21.56 -6.12 4.62
CA PRO A 173 -22.66 -5.56 5.37
C PRO A 173 -23.57 -4.70 4.44
N ASN A 174 -24.88 -4.97 4.50
CA ASN A 174 -25.89 -4.28 3.68
C ASN A 174 -25.76 -4.42 2.14
N GLY A 175 -24.96 -5.36 1.63
CA GLY A 175 -24.86 -5.64 0.18
C GLY A 175 -24.29 -4.50 -0.68
N ILE A 176 -23.61 -3.53 -0.08
CA ILE A 176 -23.06 -2.36 -0.79
C ILE A 176 -21.54 -2.35 -0.71
N LEU A 177 -20.87 -2.70 -1.80
CA LEU A 177 -19.42 -2.71 -1.91
C LEU A 177 -18.90 -1.35 -2.39
N LYS A 178 -18.42 -0.51 -1.47
CA LYS A 178 -17.82 0.80 -1.77
C LYS A 178 -16.38 0.87 -1.30
N GLY A 179 -15.58 1.63 -2.04
CA GLY A 179 -14.16 1.77 -1.73
C GLY A 179 -13.50 2.95 -2.47
N SER A 180 -12.20 2.79 -2.73
CA SER A 180 -11.40 3.75 -3.49
C SER A 180 -11.67 3.66 -5.00
N TRP A 181 -11.10 4.60 -5.76
CA TRP A 181 -11.14 4.59 -7.21
C TRP A 181 -10.43 3.36 -7.84
N GLY A 182 -9.51 2.73 -7.12
CA GLY A 182 -8.81 1.51 -7.54
C GLY A 182 -9.48 0.23 -7.09
N GLY A 183 -10.66 0.31 -6.45
CA GLY A 183 -11.43 -0.84 -5.99
C GLY A 183 -11.03 -1.39 -4.62
N ALA A 184 -10.11 -0.72 -3.89
CA ALA A 184 -9.75 -1.10 -2.53
C ALA A 184 -10.84 -0.72 -1.54
N VAL A 185 -11.13 -1.58 -0.55
CA VAL A 185 -12.32 -1.49 0.30
C VAL A 185 -12.02 -1.47 1.79
N GLY A 186 -12.93 -0.88 2.56
CA GLY A 186 -12.93 -0.87 4.02
C GLY A 186 -11.81 -0.03 4.65
N MET A 187 -11.65 -0.15 5.96
CA MET A 187 -10.59 0.54 6.72
C MET A 187 -9.19 0.07 6.31
N THR A 188 -9.08 -1.17 5.85
CA THR A 188 -7.82 -1.81 5.45
C THR A 188 -7.42 -1.51 4.01
N GLN A 189 -8.31 -0.97 3.19
CA GLN A 189 -8.12 -0.73 1.75
C GLN A 189 -7.59 -1.98 1.01
N MET A 190 -8.11 -3.15 1.36
CA MET A 190 -7.82 -4.39 0.63
C MET A 190 -8.49 -4.38 -0.74
N ILE A 191 -7.76 -4.79 -1.78
CA ILE A 191 -8.37 -5.06 -3.09
C ILE A 191 -9.21 -6.34 -3.01
N PRO A 192 -10.24 -6.54 -3.86
CA PRO A 192 -11.18 -7.65 -3.73
C PRO A 192 -10.54 -9.04 -3.63
N THR A 193 -9.50 -9.35 -4.39
CA THR A 193 -8.78 -10.63 -4.27
C THR A 193 -8.14 -10.80 -2.90
N THR A 194 -7.50 -9.75 -2.38
CA THR A 194 -6.89 -9.77 -1.04
C THR A 194 -7.94 -9.89 0.06
N PHE A 195 -9.11 -9.28 -0.12
CA PHE A 195 -10.23 -9.45 0.80
C PHE A 195 -10.64 -10.92 0.90
N LEU A 196 -10.86 -11.59 -0.22
CA LEU A 196 -11.22 -13.02 -0.23
C LEU A 196 -10.13 -13.93 0.37
N GLU A 197 -8.86 -13.54 0.21
CA GLU A 197 -7.72 -14.34 0.69
C GLU A 197 -7.40 -14.10 2.17
N SER A 198 -7.62 -12.87 2.67
CA SER A 198 -7.00 -12.43 3.94
C SER A 198 -7.94 -11.72 4.90
N ALA A 199 -9.15 -11.33 4.51
CA ALA A 199 -10.10 -10.76 5.44
C ALA A 199 -10.46 -11.80 6.52
N TYR A 200 -10.59 -11.33 7.76
CA TYR A 200 -10.72 -12.18 8.93
C TYR A 200 -11.86 -11.70 9.82
N ASP A 201 -12.78 -12.60 10.11
CA ASP A 201 -13.85 -12.44 11.08
C ASP A 201 -13.30 -12.76 12.47
N TRP A 202 -13.08 -11.73 13.29
CA TRP A 202 -12.43 -11.91 14.60
C TRP A 202 -13.38 -12.41 15.68
N ASP A 203 -14.63 -12.01 15.65
CA ASP A 203 -15.62 -12.30 16.69
C ASP A 203 -16.69 -13.33 16.26
N GLY A 204 -16.64 -13.82 15.03
CA GLY A 204 -17.50 -14.87 14.50
C GLY A 204 -18.90 -14.39 14.09
N ASN A 205 -19.07 -13.08 13.89
CA ASN A 205 -20.36 -12.48 13.52
C ASN A 205 -20.48 -12.11 12.03
N GLY A 206 -19.45 -12.41 11.24
CA GLY A 206 -19.29 -12.08 9.83
C GLY A 206 -18.26 -10.98 9.61
N ILE A 207 -17.54 -11.05 8.48
CA ILE A 207 -16.45 -10.12 8.15
C ILE A 207 -16.98 -8.70 7.95
N ASP A 208 -16.56 -7.74 8.79
CA ASP A 208 -16.88 -6.32 8.64
C ASP A 208 -15.63 -5.42 8.76
N ILE A 209 -14.82 -5.35 7.72
CA ILE A 209 -13.67 -4.43 7.69
C ILE A 209 -14.05 -2.96 7.49
N TRP A 210 -15.35 -2.64 7.37
CA TRP A 210 -15.84 -1.26 7.21
C TRP A 210 -16.21 -0.61 8.55
N ASN A 211 -16.79 -1.36 9.49
CA ASN A 211 -17.32 -0.84 10.74
C ASN A 211 -16.71 -1.51 11.99
N SER A 212 -16.18 -2.75 11.86
CA SER A 212 -15.53 -3.50 12.95
C SER A 212 -14.02 -3.24 12.97
N TYR A 213 -13.53 -2.54 14.00
CA TYR A 213 -12.09 -2.42 14.23
C TYR A 213 -11.41 -3.78 14.52
N PRO A 214 -11.99 -4.70 15.32
CA PRO A 214 -11.42 -6.02 15.51
C PRO A 214 -11.16 -6.76 14.20
N ASP A 215 -12.13 -6.78 13.27
CA ASP A 215 -11.95 -7.44 11.98
C ASP A 215 -10.93 -6.73 11.10
N ALA A 216 -10.93 -5.40 11.07
CA ALA A 216 -9.95 -4.63 10.33
C ALA A 216 -8.52 -4.86 10.86
N PHE A 217 -8.35 -4.97 12.19
CA PHE A 217 -7.05 -5.29 12.80
C PHE A 217 -6.63 -6.72 12.49
N ALA A 218 -7.52 -7.69 12.67
CA ALA A 218 -7.26 -9.10 12.40
C ALA A 218 -6.96 -9.35 10.92
N SER A 219 -7.74 -8.74 10.01
CA SER A 219 -7.50 -8.82 8.56
C SER A 219 -6.14 -8.24 8.18
N THR A 220 -5.77 -7.08 8.73
CA THR A 220 -4.45 -6.48 8.49
C THR A 220 -3.32 -7.37 9.01
N ALA A 221 -3.49 -7.92 10.23
CA ALA A 221 -2.52 -8.83 10.83
C ALA A 221 -2.39 -10.11 10.00
N ASN A 222 -3.50 -10.74 9.64
CA ASN A 222 -3.54 -11.93 8.81
C ASN A 222 -2.79 -11.71 7.50
N TYR A 223 -3.10 -10.63 6.77
CA TYR A 223 -2.41 -10.35 5.51
C TYR A 223 -0.90 -10.19 5.67
N LEU A 224 -0.45 -9.41 6.68
CA LEU A 224 0.98 -9.16 6.89
C LEU A 224 1.76 -10.42 7.32
N THR A 225 1.09 -11.39 7.96
CA THR A 225 1.75 -12.58 8.52
C THR A 225 1.62 -13.82 7.64
N SER A 226 0.64 -13.87 6.71
CA SER A 226 0.36 -15.03 5.85
C SER A 226 1.23 -15.12 4.61
N ILE A 227 2.24 -14.26 4.45
CA ILE A 227 3.06 -14.24 3.24
C ILE A 227 4.02 -15.43 3.23
N ASP A 228 3.76 -16.36 2.33
CA ASP A 228 4.61 -17.52 2.11
C ASP A 228 6.09 -17.15 1.94
N LYS A 229 6.98 -17.95 2.57
CA LYS A 229 8.44 -17.81 2.48
C LYS A 229 8.99 -16.50 3.07
N ASN A 230 8.19 -15.73 3.79
CA ASN A 230 8.65 -14.58 4.55
C ASN A 230 7.81 -14.40 5.81
N PRO A 231 7.92 -15.28 6.81
CA PRO A 231 7.16 -15.17 8.05
C PRO A 231 7.48 -13.84 8.74
N TRP A 232 6.45 -13.22 9.33
CA TRP A 232 6.64 -12.02 10.12
C TRP A 232 7.47 -12.34 11.38
N ASN A 233 8.49 -11.56 11.62
CA ASN A 233 9.30 -11.70 12.83
C ASN A 233 8.87 -10.67 13.89
N ILE A 234 8.17 -11.15 14.94
CA ILE A 234 7.70 -10.31 16.04
C ILE A 234 8.85 -9.68 16.83
N ASN A 235 10.03 -10.29 16.84
CA ASN A 235 11.23 -9.82 17.55
C ASN A 235 12.08 -8.87 16.71
N SER A 236 11.60 -8.48 15.54
CA SER A 236 12.28 -7.55 14.64
C SER A 236 11.38 -6.36 14.28
N THR A 237 12.00 -5.29 13.79
CA THR A 237 11.30 -4.14 13.22
C THR A 237 11.34 -4.21 11.68
N TRP A 238 10.97 -3.12 11.02
CA TRP A 238 10.97 -2.99 9.56
C TRP A 238 12.35 -2.66 8.96
N GLY A 239 13.17 -1.88 9.69
CA GLY A 239 14.44 -1.36 9.22
C GLY A 239 14.89 -0.15 10.03
N ARG A 240 15.84 0.59 9.50
CA ARG A 240 16.37 1.84 10.06
C ARG A 240 17.02 2.71 8.98
N GLU A 241 17.01 4.02 9.18
CA GLU A 241 17.82 4.94 8.41
C GLU A 241 19.30 4.78 8.80
N VAL A 242 20.21 4.88 7.83
CA VAL A 242 21.65 4.67 8.07
C VAL A 242 22.47 5.70 7.31
N THR A 243 23.69 5.98 7.82
CA THR A 243 24.72 6.74 7.14
C THR A 243 25.61 5.76 6.40
N PRO A 244 25.74 5.89 5.07
CA PRO A 244 26.63 5.04 4.28
C PRO A 244 28.11 5.43 4.46
N PRO A 245 29.06 4.54 4.08
CA PRO A 245 30.47 4.91 3.99
C PRO A 245 30.72 5.91 2.85
N SER A 246 31.84 6.64 2.91
CA SER A 246 32.20 7.67 1.91
C SER A 246 32.39 7.09 0.49
N ASN A 247 32.78 5.84 0.37
CA ASN A 247 32.97 5.12 -0.88
C ASN A 247 31.72 4.35 -1.35
N ILE A 248 30.51 4.72 -0.91
CA ILE A 248 29.25 4.05 -1.29
C ILE A 248 29.11 3.90 -2.81
N SER A 249 29.53 4.89 -3.59
CA SER A 249 29.46 4.86 -5.07
C SER A 249 30.28 3.73 -5.68
N GLU A 250 31.34 3.29 -5.03
CA GLU A 250 32.23 2.23 -5.50
C GLU A 250 31.67 0.84 -5.21
N ILE A 251 30.96 0.70 -4.09
CA ILE A 251 30.46 -0.60 -3.62
C ILE A 251 29.01 -0.89 -4.03
N ILE A 252 28.23 0.12 -4.39
CA ILE A 252 26.78 -0.01 -4.61
C ILE A 252 26.43 -1.04 -5.70
N ASP A 253 27.24 -1.14 -6.75
CA ASP A 253 26.99 -2.09 -7.84
C ASP A 253 27.21 -3.54 -7.41
N SER A 254 28.16 -3.81 -6.52
CA SER A 254 28.39 -5.15 -5.96
C SER A 254 27.25 -5.63 -5.04
N LEU A 255 26.44 -4.70 -4.57
CA LEU A 255 25.31 -4.97 -3.68
C LEU A 255 23.99 -5.26 -4.44
N LYS A 256 23.97 -5.12 -5.76
CA LYS A 256 22.76 -5.38 -6.57
C LYS A 256 22.38 -6.84 -6.61
N GLN A 257 21.08 -7.12 -6.62
CA GLN A 257 20.56 -8.48 -6.79
C GLN A 257 20.74 -8.96 -8.24
N ASN A 258 21.13 -10.21 -8.41
CA ASN A 258 21.13 -10.88 -9.73
C ASN A 258 19.72 -11.40 -10.04
N ASN A 259 19.16 -11.02 -11.21
CA ASN A 259 17.84 -11.46 -11.69
C ASN A 259 16.72 -11.40 -10.63
N PRO A 260 16.49 -10.24 -9.98
CA PRO A 260 15.51 -10.13 -8.92
C PRO A 260 14.08 -10.37 -9.45
N LYS A 261 13.28 -11.15 -8.71
CA LYS A 261 11.87 -11.40 -9.00
C LYS A 261 10.97 -10.56 -8.07
N GLY A 262 9.75 -10.27 -8.52
CA GLY A 262 8.78 -9.50 -7.77
C GLY A 262 8.52 -8.11 -8.36
N CYS A 263 7.88 -7.26 -7.62
CA CYS A 263 7.59 -5.88 -8.01
C CYS A 263 8.82 -4.96 -7.92
N GLY A 264 8.72 -3.74 -8.45
CA GLY A 264 9.85 -2.79 -8.55
C GLY A 264 10.57 -2.56 -7.22
N ALA A 265 9.83 -2.26 -6.15
CA ALA A 265 10.41 -2.00 -4.83
C ALA A 265 11.07 -3.25 -4.20
N VAL A 266 10.61 -4.46 -4.53
CA VAL A 266 11.27 -5.70 -4.11
C VAL A 266 12.58 -5.91 -4.87
N LYS A 267 12.59 -5.60 -6.17
CA LYS A 267 13.76 -5.76 -7.06
C LYS A 267 14.88 -4.75 -6.76
N SER A 268 14.53 -3.54 -6.35
CA SER A 268 15.50 -2.44 -6.11
C SER A 268 16.29 -2.58 -4.80
N ARG A 269 15.95 -3.52 -3.91
CA ARG A 269 16.72 -3.79 -2.69
C ARG A 269 18.06 -4.45 -3.02
N SER A 270 19.05 -4.26 -2.17
CA SER A 270 20.35 -4.96 -2.30
C SER A 270 20.23 -6.48 -2.08
N ILE A 271 21.32 -7.22 -2.28
CA ILE A 271 21.52 -8.54 -1.70
C ILE A 271 21.42 -8.47 -0.17
N PRO A 272 21.03 -9.57 0.52
CA PRO A 272 21.03 -9.60 1.97
C PRO A 272 22.45 -9.67 2.50
N LYS A 273 22.68 -9.02 3.66
CA LYS A 273 23.86 -9.15 4.47
C LYS A 273 23.47 -9.07 5.94
N SER A 274 24.21 -9.74 6.80
CA SER A 274 24.08 -9.62 8.26
C SER A 274 24.46 -8.20 8.73
N LEU A 275 23.99 -7.78 9.88
CA LEU A 275 24.39 -6.46 10.43
C LEU A 275 25.89 -6.32 10.66
N PRO A 276 26.65 -7.35 11.15
CA PRO A 276 28.10 -7.27 11.18
C PRO A 276 28.75 -6.98 9.82
N GLU A 277 28.31 -7.64 8.74
CA GLU A 277 28.83 -7.34 7.39
C GLU A 277 28.55 -5.91 6.95
N TRP A 278 27.38 -5.34 7.31
CA TRP A 278 27.09 -3.92 7.04
C TRP A 278 27.98 -2.99 7.85
N ILE A 279 28.34 -3.35 9.09
CA ILE A 279 29.32 -2.61 9.92
C ILE A 279 30.70 -2.65 9.27
N GLU A 280 31.15 -3.81 8.80
CA GLU A 280 32.45 -3.98 8.11
C GLU A 280 32.53 -3.15 6.82
N LEU A 281 31.41 -3.00 6.11
CA LEU A 281 31.29 -2.10 4.94
C LEU A 281 31.27 -0.61 5.33
N GLY A 282 31.30 -0.26 6.62
CA GLY A 282 31.38 1.11 7.12
C GLY A 282 30.02 1.79 7.33
N PHE A 283 28.88 1.07 7.27
CA PHE A 283 27.59 1.66 7.58
C PHE A 283 27.42 1.92 9.07
N LYS A 284 26.77 3.05 9.40
CA LYS A 284 26.52 3.51 10.77
C LYS A 284 25.06 3.92 10.92
N ASP A 285 24.60 4.12 12.16
CA ASP A 285 23.34 4.79 12.41
C ASP A 285 23.40 6.28 12.00
N VAL A 286 22.26 6.98 12.02
CA VAL A 286 22.18 8.41 11.64
C VAL A 286 22.96 9.34 12.57
N ASN A 287 23.35 8.87 13.74
CA ASN A 287 24.17 9.63 14.72
C ASN A 287 25.67 9.30 14.61
N GLY A 288 26.04 8.44 13.67
CA GLY A 288 27.42 8.02 13.47
C GLY A 288 27.88 6.87 14.39
N ASN A 289 26.98 6.27 15.19
CA ASN A 289 27.29 5.13 16.03
C ASN A 289 27.30 3.81 15.24
N PRO A 290 28.00 2.77 15.71
CA PRO A 290 27.91 1.43 15.13
C PRO A 290 26.47 0.90 15.11
N LEU A 291 26.13 0.12 14.07
CA LEU A 291 24.87 -0.62 14.03
C LEU A 291 24.85 -1.72 15.12
N PRO A 292 23.66 -2.22 15.53
CA PRO A 292 23.58 -3.36 16.45
C PRO A 292 24.28 -4.59 15.90
N THR A 293 24.99 -5.33 16.78
CA THR A 293 25.75 -6.54 16.43
C THR A 293 24.88 -7.80 16.48
N ARG A 294 23.75 -7.81 15.75
CA ARG A 294 22.85 -8.97 15.62
C ARG A 294 23.21 -9.77 14.38
N SER A 295 23.92 -10.88 14.53
CA SER A 295 24.29 -11.77 13.42
C SER A 295 23.11 -12.59 12.86
N ASP A 296 22.05 -12.75 13.68
CA ASP A 296 20.81 -13.44 13.30
C ASP A 296 19.86 -12.58 12.44
N LEU A 297 20.19 -11.30 12.25
CA LEU A 297 19.34 -10.36 11.51
C LEU A 297 20.01 -9.94 10.20
N GLU A 298 19.44 -10.41 9.11
CA GLU A 298 19.79 -9.95 7.76
C GLU A 298 19.10 -8.62 7.44
N ALA A 299 19.82 -7.77 6.72
CA ALA A 299 19.31 -6.52 6.21
C ALA A 299 19.61 -6.36 4.71
N ARG A 300 18.81 -5.53 4.04
CA ARG A 300 19.00 -5.14 2.65
C ARG A 300 19.02 -3.61 2.54
N LEU A 301 19.89 -3.08 1.69
CA LEU A 301 19.95 -1.65 1.43
C LEU A 301 18.81 -1.21 0.53
N VAL A 302 18.20 -0.05 0.87
CA VAL A 302 17.16 0.64 0.10
C VAL A 302 17.47 2.12 0.07
N TYR A 303 17.47 2.71 -1.13
CA TYR A 303 17.75 4.13 -1.38
C TYR A 303 16.80 4.67 -2.48
N PRO A 304 15.53 4.96 -2.12
CA PRO A 304 14.48 5.23 -3.11
C PRO A 304 14.73 6.43 -4.00
N ASP A 305 15.40 7.47 -3.47
CA ASP A 305 15.75 8.71 -4.18
C ASP A 305 17.23 8.72 -4.63
N GLY A 306 17.84 7.54 -4.78
CA GLY A 306 19.25 7.40 -5.09
C GLY A 306 20.18 7.51 -3.88
N ILE A 307 21.49 7.34 -4.09
CA ILE A 307 22.50 7.30 -3.02
C ILE A 307 22.76 8.66 -2.37
N SER A 308 22.32 9.74 -2.99
CA SER A 308 22.36 11.10 -2.42
C SER A 308 21.18 11.42 -1.52
N GLY A 309 20.13 10.61 -1.56
CA GLY A 309 18.96 10.71 -0.69
C GLY A 309 19.14 9.93 0.62
N LYS A 310 18.02 9.76 1.33
CA LYS A 310 18.00 8.93 2.53
C LYS A 310 18.19 7.45 2.20
N ILE A 311 19.01 6.79 3.00
CA ILE A 311 19.38 5.38 2.83
C ILE A 311 18.93 4.59 4.05
N TYR A 312 18.39 3.41 3.80
CA TYR A 312 17.85 2.54 4.84
C TYR A 312 18.41 1.12 4.74
N LEU A 313 18.69 0.51 5.88
CA LEU A 313 18.80 -0.94 6.01
C LEU A 313 17.43 -1.48 6.45
N VAL A 314 16.84 -2.34 5.61
CA VAL A 314 15.50 -2.90 5.84
C VAL A 314 15.58 -4.38 6.15
N TYR A 315 14.77 -4.81 7.12
CA TYR A 315 14.74 -6.17 7.64
C TYR A 315 13.64 -7.02 6.96
N PRO A 316 13.53 -8.33 7.23
CA PRO A 316 12.54 -9.19 6.58
C PRO A 316 11.09 -8.68 6.62
N ASN A 317 10.64 -8.10 7.75
CA ASN A 317 9.28 -7.55 7.90
C ASN A 317 8.95 -6.44 6.87
N TYR A 318 9.95 -5.70 6.41
CA TYR A 318 9.76 -4.70 5.36
C TYR A 318 9.21 -5.31 4.06
N LYS A 319 9.63 -6.52 3.73
CA LYS A 319 9.13 -7.22 2.54
C LYS A 319 7.63 -7.52 2.65
N ASN A 320 7.13 -7.86 3.84
CA ASN A 320 5.71 -8.09 4.08
C ASN A 320 4.90 -6.81 3.84
N ILE A 321 5.42 -5.66 4.29
CA ILE A 321 4.80 -4.35 4.04
C ILE A 321 4.76 -4.04 2.53
N LEU A 322 5.81 -4.40 1.76
CA LEU A 322 5.83 -4.24 0.30
C LEU A 322 4.78 -5.10 -0.42
N TYR A 323 4.35 -6.22 0.16
CA TYR A 323 3.25 -7.01 -0.41
C TYR A 323 1.91 -6.31 -0.24
N TYR A 324 1.74 -5.52 0.83
CA TYR A 324 0.55 -4.68 0.99
C TYR A 324 0.48 -3.60 -0.09
N ASN A 325 1.57 -2.89 -0.27
CA ASN A 325 1.73 -1.92 -1.37
C ASN A 325 3.18 -1.90 -1.85
N CYS A 326 3.40 -2.22 -3.13
CA CYS A 326 4.73 -2.31 -3.72
C CYS A 326 5.35 -0.93 -4.02
N SER A 327 5.53 -0.14 -2.97
CA SER A 327 6.20 1.15 -2.98
C SER A 327 7.18 1.25 -1.82
N SER A 328 8.44 1.56 -2.10
CA SER A 328 9.42 1.82 -1.04
C SER A 328 9.04 3.03 -0.19
N TYR A 329 8.42 4.04 -0.79
CA TYR A 329 7.93 5.21 -0.08
C TYR A 329 6.84 4.84 0.94
N TYR A 330 5.89 4.00 0.51
CA TYR A 330 4.86 3.47 1.38
C TYR A 330 5.44 2.64 2.54
N ALA A 331 6.27 1.66 2.23
CA ALA A 331 6.79 0.74 3.24
C ALA A 331 7.69 1.43 4.28
N ILE A 332 8.53 2.38 3.86
CA ILE A 332 9.32 3.22 4.77
C ILE A 332 8.39 4.07 5.64
N SER A 333 7.34 4.66 5.06
CA SER A 333 6.40 5.50 5.82
C SER A 333 5.59 4.70 6.85
N ILE A 334 5.18 3.45 6.54
CA ILE A 334 4.59 2.52 7.53
C ILE A 334 5.58 2.29 8.68
N GLY A 335 6.84 1.98 8.36
CA GLY A 335 7.89 1.76 9.34
C GLY A 335 8.08 2.98 10.25
N LEU A 336 8.28 4.15 9.67
CA LEU A 336 8.47 5.40 10.42
C LEU A 336 7.24 5.78 11.26
N LEU A 337 6.03 5.58 10.74
CA LEU A 337 4.80 5.80 11.50
C LEU A 337 4.73 4.82 12.67
N SER A 338 5.05 3.53 12.46
CA SER A 338 5.03 2.52 13.52
C SER A 338 6.00 2.85 14.66
N ASP A 339 7.17 3.41 14.34
CA ASP A 339 8.13 3.83 15.35
C ASP A 339 7.64 5.07 16.13
N LYS A 340 7.03 6.06 15.45
CA LYS A 340 6.54 7.29 16.08
C LYS A 340 5.28 7.10 16.94
N ILE A 341 4.46 6.09 16.66
CA ILE A 341 3.26 5.83 17.47
C ILE A 341 3.53 4.94 18.69
N SER A 342 4.65 4.19 18.71
CA SER A 342 5.03 3.32 19.83
C SER A 342 5.91 4.03 20.87
N ASN A 343 6.48 5.19 20.55
CA ASN A 343 7.24 6.07 21.44
C ASN A 343 6.28 7.17 21.92
#